data_b58f394c586d2f9e6848cfb3e64c11a8
#
_entry.id   b58f394c586d2f9e6848cfb3e64c11a8
#
_cell.length_a   1.000
_cell.length_b   1.000
_cell.length_c   1.000
_cell.angle_alpha   90.00
_cell.angle_beta   90.00
_cell.angle_gamma   90.00
#
_symmetry.space_group_name_H-M   'P 1'
#
loop_
_entity.id
_entity.type
_entity.pdbx_description
1 polymer ?
#
loop_
_entity_poly.entity_id
_entity_poly.type
_entity_poly.pdbx_seq_one_letter_code
_entity_poly.pdbx_strand_id
1 'polypeptide(L)'
;MERGNFKEAAFQLHQTVERLYHCVLLVRTLYSPQLHNLRKLRPLAESLDTRLVDAWPRKNRLARRCFDRLHRAYVEARYSSKYEITAEELAWLVEHIKQLQGAVELVCKEWLENHDL
;
A
#
# COMPACT_ATOMS: atom_id res chain seq x y z
N MET A 1 -0.10 3.22 -22.90
CA MET A 1 -0.26 4.19 -21.81
C MET A 1 0.89 5.19 -21.84
N GLU A 2 0.62 6.45 -21.83
CA GLU A 2 1.62 7.50 -21.85
C GLU A 2 2.29 7.65 -20.48
N ARG A 3 3.50 8.22 -20.46
CA ARG A 3 4.26 8.41 -19.20
C ARG A 3 3.52 9.23 -18.16
N GLY A 4 2.76 10.25 -18.60
CA GLY A 4 1.94 11.06 -17.69
C GLY A 4 0.91 10.22 -16.98
N ASN A 5 0.32 9.27 -17.68
CA ASN A 5 -0.67 8.36 -17.12
C ASN A 5 -0.04 7.36 -16.15
N PHE A 6 1.24 7.01 -16.36
CA PHE A 6 1.96 6.14 -15.43
C PHE A 6 2.15 6.83 -14.07
N LYS A 7 2.51 8.10 -14.08
CA LYS A 7 2.67 8.87 -12.83
C LYS A 7 1.36 9.02 -12.11
N GLU A 8 0.29 9.32 -12.83
CA GLU A 8 -1.05 9.42 -12.28
C GLU A 8 -1.48 8.08 -11.66
N ALA A 9 -1.24 6.98 -12.38
CA ALA A 9 -1.55 5.65 -11.89
C ALA A 9 -0.77 5.34 -10.60
N ALA A 10 0.52 5.66 -10.57
CA ALA A 10 1.35 5.43 -9.39
C ALA A 10 0.82 6.21 -8.18
N PHE A 11 0.41 7.45 -8.38
CA PHE A 11 -0.17 8.25 -7.31
C PHE A 11 -1.47 7.63 -6.80
N GLN A 12 -2.34 7.18 -7.69
CA GLN A 12 -3.60 6.55 -7.29
C GLN A 12 -3.37 5.25 -6.54
N LEU A 13 -2.36 4.46 -6.94
CA LEU A 13 -2.00 3.24 -6.24
C LEU A 13 -1.47 3.54 -4.84
N HIS A 14 -0.68 4.60 -4.70
CA HIS A 14 -0.22 5.05 -3.38
C HIS A 14 -1.42 5.35 -2.48
N GLN A 15 -2.39 6.09 -2.97
CA GLN A 15 -3.58 6.44 -2.21
C GLN A 15 -4.35 5.19 -1.79
N THR A 16 -4.44 4.21 -2.65
CA THR A 16 -5.11 2.94 -2.35
C THR A 16 -4.43 2.22 -1.20
N VAL A 17 -3.10 2.07 -1.27
CA VAL A 17 -2.33 1.37 -0.22
C VAL A 17 -2.41 2.13 1.11
N GLU A 18 -2.30 3.45 1.05
CA GLU A 18 -2.43 4.29 2.23
C GLU A 18 -3.78 4.04 2.93
N ARG A 19 -4.86 4.04 2.17
CA ARG A 19 -6.21 3.80 2.72
C ARG A 19 -6.36 2.41 3.31
N LEU A 20 -5.75 1.41 2.67
CA LEU A 20 -5.80 0.04 3.18
C LEU A 20 -5.12 -0.08 4.54
N TYR A 21 -3.95 0.50 4.69
CA TYR A 21 -3.24 0.48 5.98
C TYR A 21 -3.97 1.28 7.05
N HIS A 22 -4.51 2.45 6.69
CA HIS A 22 -5.30 3.24 7.64
C HIS A 22 -6.55 2.50 8.08
N CYS A 23 -7.18 1.76 7.17
CA CYS A 23 -8.36 0.95 7.49
C CYS A 23 -8.04 -0.09 8.57
N VAL A 24 -6.94 -0.82 8.42
CA VAL A 24 -6.51 -1.81 9.41
C VAL A 24 -6.23 -1.15 10.75
N LEU A 25 -5.49 -0.04 10.74
CA LEU A 25 -5.16 0.66 11.97
C LEU A 25 -6.41 1.16 12.68
N LEU A 26 -7.33 1.75 11.94
CA LEU A 26 -8.57 2.26 12.52
C LEU A 26 -9.43 1.14 13.11
N VAL A 27 -9.60 0.04 12.38
CA VAL A 27 -10.42 -1.08 12.84
C VAL A 27 -9.80 -1.76 14.07
N ARG A 28 -8.48 -2.01 14.03
CA ARG A 28 -7.80 -2.79 15.06
C ARG A 28 -7.44 -1.97 16.30
N THR A 29 -7.17 -0.67 16.15
CA THR A 29 -6.67 0.17 17.25
C THR A 29 -7.57 1.36 17.56
N LEU A 30 -8.59 1.61 16.75
CA LEU A 30 -9.48 2.76 16.84
C LEU A 30 -8.73 4.09 16.65
N TYR A 31 -7.52 4.03 16.11
CA TYR A 31 -6.70 5.20 15.84
C TYR A 31 -6.02 5.07 14.49
N SER A 32 -6.13 6.12 13.67
CA SER A 32 -5.46 6.19 12.39
C SER A 32 -4.56 7.44 12.40
N PRO A 33 -3.23 7.25 12.39
CA PRO A 33 -2.32 8.40 12.42
C PRO A 33 -2.41 9.23 11.14
N GLN A 34 -2.15 10.53 11.25
CA GLN A 34 -2.17 11.45 10.12
C GLN A 34 -0.87 11.31 9.33
N LEU A 35 -0.68 10.17 8.69
CA LEU A 35 0.54 9.84 7.96
C LEU A 35 0.21 9.47 6.51
N HIS A 36 1.03 9.98 5.59
CA HIS A 36 1.00 9.58 4.18
C HIS A 36 2.23 8.75 3.80
N ASN A 37 3.13 8.53 4.75
CA ASN A 37 4.39 7.82 4.52
C ASN A 37 4.19 6.32 4.65
N LEU A 38 4.22 5.61 3.50
CA LEU A 38 3.98 4.16 3.49
C LEU A 38 5.04 3.37 4.25
N ARG A 39 6.28 3.87 4.32
CA ARG A 39 7.34 3.19 5.07
C ARG A 39 7.09 3.22 6.58
N LYS A 40 6.28 4.17 7.04
CA LYS A 40 5.86 4.24 8.45
C LYS A 40 4.56 3.48 8.69
N LEU A 41 3.60 3.62 7.76
CA LEU A 41 2.30 2.95 7.89
C LEU A 41 2.40 1.43 7.79
N ARG A 42 3.22 0.94 6.87
CA ARG A 42 3.35 -0.49 6.62
C ARG A 42 3.75 -1.28 7.86
N PRO A 43 4.84 -0.94 8.56
CA PRO A 43 5.20 -1.71 9.76
C PRO A 43 4.17 -1.61 10.88
N LEU A 44 3.49 -0.47 11.01
CA LEU A 44 2.43 -0.33 12.01
C LEU A 44 1.28 -1.31 11.73
N ALA A 45 0.83 -1.38 10.49
CA ALA A 45 -0.24 -2.29 10.11
C ALA A 45 0.21 -3.74 10.18
N GLU A 46 1.40 -4.04 9.67
CA GLU A 46 1.94 -5.41 9.64
C GLU A 46 2.17 -5.98 11.04
N SER A 47 2.40 -5.13 12.04
CA SER A 47 2.55 -5.58 13.42
C SER A 47 1.27 -6.14 14.00
N LEU A 48 0.12 -5.86 13.38
CA LEU A 48 -1.17 -6.30 13.87
C LEU A 48 -1.59 -7.67 13.35
N ASP A 49 -1.08 -8.07 12.18
CA ASP A 49 -1.45 -9.35 11.59
C ASP A 49 -0.42 -9.80 10.55
N THR A 50 0.07 -11.03 10.70
CA THR A 50 1.09 -11.60 9.82
C THR A 50 0.62 -11.77 8.37
N ARG A 51 -0.67 -11.89 8.15
CA ARG A 51 -1.21 -12.02 6.79
C ARG A 51 -0.93 -10.78 5.94
N LEU A 52 -0.79 -9.61 6.59
CA LEU A 52 -0.45 -8.38 5.88
C LEU A 52 1.01 -8.40 5.42
N VAL A 53 1.89 -9.04 6.20
CA VAL A 53 3.29 -9.22 5.80
C VAL A 53 3.37 -10.13 4.57
N ASP A 54 2.65 -11.25 4.62
CA ASP A 54 2.68 -12.25 3.54
C ASP A 54 2.11 -11.73 2.22
N ALA A 55 1.21 -10.76 2.29
CA ALA A 55 0.60 -10.19 1.10
C ALA A 55 1.58 -9.35 0.27
N TRP A 56 2.71 -8.96 0.85
CA TRP A 56 3.66 -8.07 0.19
C TRP A 56 5.11 -8.53 0.39
N PRO A 57 5.73 -9.15 -0.61
CA PRO A 57 7.11 -9.67 -0.49
C PRO A 57 8.13 -8.59 -0.17
N ARG A 58 9.17 -8.94 0.60
CA ARG A 58 10.25 -8.02 0.96
C ARG A 58 11.62 -8.42 0.45
N LYS A 59 11.82 -9.72 0.22
CA LYS A 59 13.16 -10.25 -0.09
C LYS A 59 13.54 -10.13 -1.55
N ASN A 60 12.57 -9.93 -2.41
CA ASN A 60 12.77 -9.83 -3.84
C ASN A 60 13.21 -8.40 -4.19
N ARG A 61 14.24 -8.28 -5.03
CA ARG A 61 14.72 -6.97 -5.48
C ARG A 61 13.64 -6.18 -6.21
N LEU A 62 12.88 -6.85 -7.07
CA LEU A 62 11.78 -6.21 -7.80
C LEU A 62 10.73 -5.68 -6.82
N ALA A 63 10.38 -6.47 -5.80
CA ALA A 63 9.41 -6.07 -4.80
C ALA A 63 9.85 -4.80 -4.05
N ARG A 64 11.12 -4.75 -3.66
CA ARG A 64 11.66 -3.58 -2.96
C ARG A 64 11.67 -2.36 -3.86
N ARG A 65 12.04 -2.52 -5.13
CA ARG A 65 12.05 -1.43 -6.10
C ARG A 65 10.64 -0.90 -6.35
N CYS A 66 9.67 -1.79 -6.54
CA CYS A 66 8.29 -1.40 -6.77
C CYS A 66 7.71 -0.67 -5.55
N PHE A 67 7.99 -1.17 -4.36
CA PHE A 67 7.52 -0.50 -3.14
C PHE A 67 8.16 0.88 -2.99
N ASP A 68 9.44 1.02 -3.31
CA ASP A 68 10.11 2.31 -3.27
C ASP A 68 9.46 3.31 -4.24
N ARG A 69 9.17 2.87 -5.47
CA ARG A 69 8.47 3.72 -6.44
C ARG A 69 7.09 4.13 -5.93
N LEU A 70 6.37 3.20 -5.33
CA LEU A 70 5.06 3.46 -4.76
C LEU A 70 5.15 4.47 -3.60
N HIS A 71 6.09 4.24 -2.67
CA HIS A 71 6.29 5.12 -1.53
C HIS A 71 6.58 6.55 -1.95
N ARG A 72 7.40 6.72 -2.99
CA ARG A 72 7.79 8.04 -3.48
C ARG A 72 6.72 8.72 -4.32
N ALA A 73 5.71 7.99 -4.76
CA ALA A 73 4.71 8.52 -5.68
C ALA A 73 3.86 9.65 -5.07
N TYR A 74 3.67 9.66 -3.76
CA TYR A 74 2.85 10.68 -3.11
C TYR A 74 3.38 12.10 -3.40
N VAL A 75 4.68 12.28 -3.33
CA VAL A 75 5.30 13.59 -3.58
C VAL A 75 5.87 13.65 -4.99
N GLU A 76 6.71 12.69 -5.37
CA GLU A 76 7.52 12.80 -6.58
C GLU A 76 6.75 12.61 -7.88
N ALA A 77 5.71 11.79 -7.88
CA ALA A 77 4.93 11.58 -9.10
C ALA A 77 4.23 12.85 -9.56
N ARG A 78 3.92 13.75 -8.64
CA ARG A 78 3.24 15.01 -8.94
C ARG A 78 4.20 16.17 -9.19
N TYR A 79 5.36 16.18 -8.52
CA TYR A 79 6.21 17.36 -8.49
C TYR A 79 7.59 17.17 -9.11
N SER A 80 8.05 15.95 -9.31
CA SER A 80 9.38 15.71 -9.87
C SER A 80 9.31 15.26 -11.31
N SER A 81 10.00 15.98 -12.21
CA SER A 81 10.13 15.57 -13.61
C SER A 81 11.01 14.33 -13.76
N LYS A 82 11.77 13.98 -12.72
CA LYS A 82 12.68 12.84 -12.73
C LYS A 82 12.05 11.54 -12.24
N TYR A 83 10.84 11.61 -11.70
CA TYR A 83 10.16 10.40 -11.24
C TYR A 83 9.79 9.53 -12.43
N GLU A 84 10.17 8.27 -12.37
CA GLU A 84 9.85 7.31 -13.42
C GLU A 84 9.32 6.02 -12.81
N ILE A 85 8.33 5.45 -13.48
CA ILE A 85 7.81 4.13 -13.14
C ILE A 85 7.44 3.45 -14.45
N THR A 86 7.74 2.14 -14.54
CA THR A 86 7.50 1.38 -15.75
C THR A 86 6.14 0.70 -15.73
N ALA A 87 5.66 0.30 -16.92
CA ALA A 87 4.42 -0.48 -17.04
C ALA A 87 4.53 -1.80 -16.27
N GLU A 88 5.71 -2.43 -16.30
CA GLU A 88 5.97 -3.67 -15.57
C GLU A 88 5.84 -3.46 -14.06
N GLU A 89 6.44 -2.37 -13.56
CA GLU A 89 6.34 -2.04 -12.13
C GLU A 89 4.90 -1.76 -11.71
N LEU A 90 4.16 -1.04 -12.54
CA LEU A 90 2.75 -0.76 -12.26
C LEU A 90 1.92 -2.05 -12.24
N ALA A 91 2.14 -2.95 -13.20
CA ALA A 91 1.43 -4.23 -13.25
C ALA A 91 1.72 -5.06 -12.00
N TRP A 92 2.99 -5.11 -11.58
CA TRP A 92 3.39 -5.81 -10.36
C TRP A 92 2.68 -5.23 -9.14
N LEU A 93 2.66 -3.89 -9.05
CA LEU A 93 2.00 -3.20 -7.94
C LEU A 93 0.50 -3.50 -7.89
N VAL A 94 -0.18 -3.43 -9.02
CA VAL A 94 -1.62 -3.72 -9.09
C VAL A 94 -1.90 -5.14 -8.56
N GLU A 95 -1.11 -6.12 -9.01
CA GLU A 95 -1.28 -7.50 -8.59
C GLU A 95 -1.13 -7.67 -7.08
N HIS A 96 -0.08 -7.08 -6.51
CA HIS A 96 0.20 -7.22 -5.08
C HIS A 96 -0.72 -6.36 -4.22
N ILE A 97 -1.17 -5.23 -4.73
CA ILE A 97 -2.16 -4.41 -4.02
C ILE A 97 -3.50 -5.16 -3.93
N LYS A 98 -3.87 -5.93 -4.95
CA LYS A 98 -5.05 -6.78 -4.88
C LYS A 98 -4.93 -7.82 -3.78
N GLN A 99 -3.75 -8.41 -3.64
CA GLN A 99 -3.49 -9.36 -2.55
C GLN A 99 -3.55 -8.68 -1.19
N LEU A 100 -2.98 -7.49 -1.07
CA LEU A 100 -3.05 -6.71 0.16
C LEU A 100 -4.49 -6.35 0.50
N GLN A 101 -5.28 -5.94 -0.49
CA GLN A 101 -6.69 -5.62 -0.30
C GLN A 101 -7.46 -6.83 0.25
N GLY A 102 -7.24 -8.00 -0.32
CA GLY A 102 -7.87 -9.22 0.17
C GLY A 102 -7.49 -9.54 1.60
N ALA A 103 -6.21 -9.37 1.95
CA ALA A 103 -5.74 -9.59 3.32
C ALA A 103 -6.37 -8.59 4.30
N VAL A 104 -6.42 -7.31 3.92
CA VAL A 104 -7.02 -6.26 4.75
C VAL A 104 -8.50 -6.54 4.99
N GLU A 105 -9.24 -6.89 3.94
CA GLU A 105 -10.66 -7.20 4.07
C GLU A 105 -10.89 -8.36 5.03
N LEU A 106 -10.09 -9.41 4.90
CA LEU A 106 -10.21 -10.58 5.76
C LEU A 106 -9.88 -10.25 7.21
N VAL A 107 -8.77 -9.55 7.44
CA VAL A 107 -8.34 -9.15 8.80
C VAL A 107 -9.41 -8.29 9.47
N CYS A 108 -9.92 -7.29 8.76
CA CYS A 108 -10.92 -6.39 9.32
C CYS A 108 -12.24 -7.09 9.58
N LYS A 109 -12.68 -7.93 8.65
CA LYS A 109 -13.93 -8.68 8.78
C LYS A 109 -13.89 -9.60 10.00
N GLU A 110 -12.82 -10.39 10.13
CA GLU A 110 -12.68 -11.31 11.27
C GLU A 110 -12.63 -10.56 12.60
N TRP A 111 -11.93 -9.43 12.64
CA TRP A 111 -11.85 -8.65 13.85
C TRP A 111 -13.22 -8.13 14.28
N LEU A 112 -14.00 -7.56 13.34
CA LEU A 112 -15.32 -7.01 13.64
C LEU A 112 -16.29 -8.12 14.07
N GLU A 113 -16.24 -9.29 13.42
CA GLU A 113 -17.09 -10.42 13.78
C GLU A 113 -16.78 -10.94 15.17
N ASN A 114 -15.50 -10.98 15.55
CA ASN A 114 -15.06 -11.52 16.83
C ASN A 114 -15.22 -10.54 18.00
N HIS A 115 -15.33 -9.26 17.72
CA HIS A 115 -15.39 -8.24 18.75
C HIS A 115 -16.76 -7.59 18.88
N ASP A 116 -17.70 -8.02 18.09
CA ASP A 116 -19.13 -7.67 18.19
C ASP A 116 -19.36 -6.19 18.51
N LEU A 117 -18.85 -5.34 17.62
CA LEU A 117 -19.01 -3.89 17.78
C LEU A 117 -20.37 -3.38 17.35
#